data_7d801383f4ac6f4bd3534edd30429b09
#
_entry.id   7d801383f4ac6f4bd3534edd30429b09
#
_cell.length_a   1.000
_cell.length_b   1.000
_cell.length_c   1.000
_cell.angle_alpha   90.00
_cell.angle_beta   90.00
_cell.angle_gamma   90.00
#
_symmetry.space_group_name_H-M   'P 1'
#
loop_
_entity.id
_entity.type
_entity.pdbx_description
1 polymer ?
#
loop_
_entity_poly.entity_id
_entity_poly.type
_entity_poly.pdbx_seq_one_letter_code
_entity_poly.pdbx_strand_id
1 'polypeptide(L)'
;MCSSDLGVVVYLRFMSQDKFFGQDVSDEQIIAFVASLKAPDYPFLPSNWITRGLSGWVEGKREMPFMQTLILWGVAGGLFILHLWVGSRIYFQGWCLVQEVRSTPLAAGGTKRKTFFQNLPLSAPGKALLNKDFKIFVRDPEQWSQLFILFALVCVYIFNIMHLPLENKVLRDVVSVLNVGLVGFVMAALISRFVFSSPSVEGKSFWLIYTRPVTMQKFLAGKFWMFFPPLLFIAELLVVVSNQLLEVDAYVMRVSIIGVFLLTLGLTSLGLGLGTLYPKWDHENIAEISSSAGGVLFMILALSYIGLVLMLGARPLYVHFNEKFLF
;
A
#
# COMPACT_ATOMS: atom_id res chain seq x y z
N MET A 1 -26.90 -20.19 13.09
CA MET A 1 -27.38 -19.96 11.73
C MET A 1 -28.31 -18.75 11.80
N CYS A 2 -27.84 -17.53 11.65
CA CYS A 2 -28.65 -16.34 11.35
C CYS A 2 -27.91 -14.99 11.40
N SER A 3 -26.58 -14.95 11.31
CA SER A 3 -25.83 -13.68 11.36
C SER A 3 -25.04 -13.37 10.08
N SER A 4 -24.66 -14.38 9.31
CA SER A 4 -23.97 -14.22 8.03
C SER A 4 -24.90 -13.84 6.87
N ASP A 5 -26.18 -14.23 6.95
CA ASP A 5 -27.16 -13.98 5.89
C ASP A 5 -27.62 -12.52 5.85
N LEU A 6 -27.59 -11.83 6.99
CA LEU A 6 -28.02 -10.43 7.06
C LEU A 6 -27.07 -9.50 6.29
N GLY A 7 -25.75 -9.73 6.38
CA GLY A 7 -24.74 -8.96 5.66
C GLY A 7 -24.81 -9.19 4.14
N VAL A 8 -25.02 -10.44 3.74
CA VAL A 8 -25.18 -10.82 2.32
C VAL A 8 -26.52 -10.33 1.78
N VAL A 9 -27.60 -10.41 2.55
CA VAL A 9 -28.93 -9.90 2.16
C VAL A 9 -28.94 -8.37 2.10
N VAL A 10 -28.27 -7.66 3.01
CA VAL A 10 -28.09 -6.21 2.95
C VAL A 10 -27.23 -5.83 1.76
N TYR A 11 -26.14 -6.55 1.49
CA TYR A 11 -25.29 -6.34 0.32
C TYR A 11 -26.03 -6.62 -1.00
N LEU A 12 -26.77 -7.74 -1.09
CA LEU A 12 -27.59 -8.08 -2.26
C LEU A 12 -28.79 -7.13 -2.42
N ARG A 13 -29.38 -6.64 -1.32
CA ARG A 13 -30.48 -5.66 -1.38
C ARG A 13 -29.97 -4.26 -1.73
N PHE A 14 -28.71 -3.95 -1.43
CA PHE A 14 -28.03 -2.74 -1.91
C PHE A 14 -27.66 -2.85 -3.39
N MET A 15 -27.30 -4.05 -3.88
CA MET A 15 -27.04 -4.34 -5.29
C MET A 15 -28.32 -4.60 -6.11
N SER A 16 -29.40 -5.08 -5.49
CA SER A 16 -30.67 -5.40 -6.18
C SER A 16 -31.63 -4.22 -6.29
N GLN A 17 -31.22 -3.01 -5.95
CA GLN A 17 -31.94 -1.84 -6.43
C GLN A 17 -31.61 -1.65 -7.91
N ASP A 18 -32.46 -2.20 -8.77
CA ASP A 18 -32.45 -2.13 -10.23
C ASP A 18 -32.33 -0.72 -10.83
N LYS A 19 -32.24 0.30 -9.97
CA LYS A 19 -31.99 1.69 -10.34
C LYS A 19 -30.53 2.08 -10.51
N PHE A 20 -29.57 1.31 -9.98
CA PHE A 20 -28.13 1.56 -10.21
C PHE A 20 -27.66 0.99 -11.55
N PHE A 21 -28.30 -0.07 -12.04
CA PHE A 21 -28.07 -0.66 -13.35
C PHE A 21 -29.28 -0.42 -14.29
N GLY A 22 -30.17 0.49 -13.91
CA GLY A 22 -31.38 0.81 -14.67
C GLY A 22 -31.04 1.55 -15.95
N GLN A 23 -31.16 0.84 -17.01
CA GLN A 23 -31.61 1.22 -18.34
C GLN A 23 -30.58 1.58 -19.43
N ASP A 24 -29.28 1.83 -19.19
CA ASP A 24 -28.44 2.20 -20.34
C ASP A 24 -27.03 1.55 -20.38
N VAL A 25 -26.76 0.53 -19.59
CA VAL A 25 -25.56 -0.27 -19.80
C VAL A 25 -25.90 -1.39 -20.77
N SER A 26 -25.67 -1.17 -22.05
CA SER A 26 -25.88 -2.22 -23.04
C SER A 26 -24.88 -3.36 -22.82
N ASP A 27 -25.28 -4.60 -23.10
CA ASP A 27 -24.38 -5.77 -23.05
C ASP A 27 -23.09 -5.52 -23.85
N GLU A 28 -23.16 -4.72 -24.91
CA GLU A 28 -22.00 -4.27 -25.70
C GLU A 28 -21.00 -3.44 -24.89
N GLN A 29 -21.46 -2.57 -23.98
CA GLN A 29 -20.58 -1.77 -23.12
C GLN A 29 -19.91 -2.62 -22.05
N ILE A 30 -20.59 -3.62 -21.51
CA ILE A 30 -20.01 -4.59 -20.58
C ILE A 30 -18.95 -5.42 -21.30
N ILE A 31 -19.25 -5.89 -22.52
CA ILE A 31 -18.29 -6.65 -23.35
C ILE A 31 -17.10 -5.79 -23.74
N ALA A 32 -17.30 -4.51 -24.10
CA ALA A 32 -16.24 -3.56 -24.39
C ALA A 32 -15.37 -3.28 -23.16
N PHE A 33 -15.99 -3.14 -21.98
CA PHE A 33 -15.29 -2.98 -20.69
C PHE A 33 -14.45 -4.21 -20.36
N VAL A 34 -15.01 -5.41 -20.45
CA VAL A 34 -14.28 -6.68 -20.24
C VAL A 34 -13.18 -6.87 -21.29
N ALA A 35 -13.42 -6.46 -22.54
CA ALA A 35 -12.39 -6.49 -23.59
C ALA A 35 -11.26 -5.50 -23.36
N SER A 36 -11.55 -4.36 -22.72
CA SER A 36 -10.54 -3.36 -22.36
C SER A 36 -9.68 -3.74 -21.14
N LEU A 37 -10.20 -4.61 -20.27
CA LEU A 37 -9.42 -5.24 -19.19
C LEU A 37 -8.41 -6.26 -19.72
N LYS A 38 -8.39 -6.50 -21.04
CA LYS A 38 -7.36 -7.30 -21.66
C LYS A 38 -5.99 -6.69 -21.36
N ALA A 39 -5.18 -7.42 -20.61
CA ALA A 39 -3.80 -7.02 -20.34
C ALA A 39 -3.09 -6.67 -21.65
N PRO A 40 -2.30 -5.59 -21.69
CA PRO A 40 -1.58 -5.19 -22.88
C PRO A 40 -0.71 -6.34 -23.39
N ASP A 41 -0.95 -6.76 -24.62
CA ASP A 41 -0.38 -7.96 -25.24
C ASP A 41 1.03 -7.63 -25.80
N TYR A 42 1.93 -7.19 -24.93
CA TYR A 42 3.31 -6.94 -25.32
C TYR A 42 4.09 -8.24 -25.44
N PRO A 43 4.72 -8.53 -26.60
CA PRO A 43 5.42 -9.79 -26.87
C PRO A 43 6.62 -10.06 -25.95
N PHE A 44 7.14 -9.04 -25.29
CA PHE A 44 8.30 -9.13 -24.38
C PHE A 44 7.93 -9.43 -22.92
N LEU A 45 6.65 -9.39 -22.56
CA LEU A 45 6.21 -9.65 -21.19
C LEU A 45 6.12 -11.16 -20.93
N PRO A 46 6.69 -11.66 -19.80
CA PRO A 46 6.57 -13.07 -19.40
C PRO A 46 5.11 -13.54 -19.27
N SER A 47 4.20 -12.63 -18.87
CA SER A 47 2.76 -12.90 -18.81
C SER A 47 2.18 -13.29 -20.17
N ASN A 48 2.63 -12.66 -21.26
CA ASN A 48 2.20 -12.98 -22.62
C ASN A 48 2.67 -14.39 -23.02
N TRP A 49 3.91 -14.76 -22.70
CA TRP A 49 4.42 -16.10 -23.00
C TRP A 49 3.62 -17.18 -22.27
N ILE A 50 3.27 -16.95 -21.00
CA ILE A 50 2.43 -17.88 -20.22
C ILE A 50 1.03 -17.98 -20.84
N THR A 51 0.40 -16.85 -21.14
CA THR A 51 -0.94 -16.82 -21.72
C THR A 51 -0.99 -17.51 -23.07
N ARG A 52 -0.05 -17.23 -23.98
CA ARG A 52 0.04 -17.92 -25.28
C ARG A 52 0.37 -19.39 -25.15
N GLY A 53 1.22 -19.76 -24.18
CA GLY A 53 1.49 -21.16 -23.87
C GLY A 53 0.23 -21.89 -23.42
N LEU A 54 -0.52 -21.34 -22.48
CA LEU A 54 -1.75 -21.93 -21.96
C LEU A 54 -2.85 -21.98 -23.01
N SER A 55 -3.08 -20.89 -23.77
CA SER A 55 -4.09 -20.88 -24.85
C SER A 55 -3.77 -21.90 -25.94
N GLY A 56 -2.50 -22.05 -26.30
CA GLY A 56 -2.06 -23.08 -27.25
C GLY A 56 -2.35 -24.51 -26.78
N TRP A 57 -2.23 -24.80 -25.48
CA TRP A 57 -2.62 -26.09 -24.89
C TRP A 57 -4.13 -26.30 -24.96
N VAL A 58 -4.94 -25.28 -24.66
CA VAL A 58 -6.40 -25.35 -24.70
C VAL A 58 -6.90 -25.53 -26.14
N GLU A 59 -6.26 -24.88 -27.12
CA GLU A 59 -6.58 -24.97 -28.55
C GLU A 59 -6.02 -26.22 -29.23
N GLY A 60 -5.26 -27.07 -28.55
CA GLY A 60 -4.69 -28.30 -29.09
C GLY A 60 -3.51 -28.09 -30.04
N LYS A 61 -2.96 -26.89 -30.15
CA LYS A 61 -1.78 -26.55 -30.96
C LYS A 61 -0.50 -26.91 -30.21
N ARG A 62 0.09 -28.07 -30.47
CA ARG A 62 1.25 -28.59 -29.72
C ARG A 62 2.56 -27.80 -29.91
N GLU A 63 2.78 -27.16 -31.05
CA GLU A 63 4.06 -26.49 -31.35
C GLU A 63 4.25 -25.16 -30.62
N MET A 64 3.18 -24.34 -30.52
CA MET A 64 3.25 -23.04 -29.83
C MET A 64 3.55 -23.12 -28.33
N PRO A 65 2.90 -23.98 -27.53
CA PRO A 65 3.18 -24.05 -26.10
C PRO A 65 4.60 -24.51 -25.79
N PHE A 66 5.16 -25.39 -26.59
CA PHE A 66 6.53 -25.88 -26.39
C PHE A 66 7.55 -24.75 -26.57
N MET A 67 7.43 -23.94 -27.60
CA MET A 67 8.33 -22.81 -27.88
C MET A 67 8.24 -21.74 -26.79
N GLN A 68 7.03 -21.41 -26.32
CA GLN A 68 6.81 -20.43 -25.25
C GLN A 68 7.41 -20.92 -23.91
N THR A 69 7.25 -22.22 -23.60
CA THR A 69 7.84 -22.85 -22.42
C THR A 69 9.38 -22.81 -22.50
N LEU A 70 9.96 -23.04 -23.66
CA LEU A 70 11.41 -23.02 -23.86
C LEU A 70 11.98 -21.60 -23.70
N ILE A 71 11.29 -20.57 -24.21
CA ILE A 71 11.64 -19.17 -23.98
C ILE A 71 11.60 -18.83 -22.49
N LEU A 72 10.56 -19.26 -21.80
CA LEU A 72 10.38 -18.99 -20.37
C LEU A 72 11.49 -19.62 -19.53
N TRP A 73 11.86 -20.88 -19.81
CA TRP A 73 12.99 -21.56 -19.16
C TRP A 73 14.33 -20.93 -19.53
N GLY A 74 14.51 -20.50 -20.78
CA GLY A 74 15.72 -19.83 -21.24
C GLY A 74 15.94 -18.50 -20.51
N VAL A 75 14.88 -17.69 -20.38
CA VAL A 75 14.94 -16.42 -19.64
C VAL A 75 15.16 -16.66 -18.15
N ALA A 76 14.44 -17.62 -17.55
CA ALA A 76 14.63 -17.97 -16.13
C ALA A 76 16.07 -18.44 -15.86
N GLY A 77 16.61 -19.32 -16.71
CA GLY A 77 17.99 -19.79 -16.63
C GLY A 77 19.01 -18.67 -16.82
N GLY A 78 18.78 -17.79 -17.79
CA GLY A 78 19.63 -16.61 -18.03
C GLY A 78 19.65 -15.66 -16.83
N LEU A 79 18.49 -15.35 -16.24
CA LEU A 79 18.39 -14.55 -15.03
C LEU A 79 19.06 -15.22 -13.82
N PHE A 80 18.92 -16.54 -13.70
CA PHE A 80 19.58 -17.30 -12.63
C PHE A 80 21.11 -17.23 -12.76
N ILE A 81 21.66 -17.42 -13.96
CA ILE A 81 23.11 -17.31 -14.23
C ILE A 81 23.58 -15.88 -13.96
N LEU A 82 22.83 -14.87 -14.41
CA LEU A 82 23.11 -13.46 -14.15
C LEU A 82 23.16 -13.19 -12.64
N HIS A 83 22.17 -13.70 -11.89
CA HIS A 83 22.12 -13.56 -10.45
C HIS A 83 23.33 -14.20 -9.76
N LEU A 84 23.72 -15.39 -10.16
CA LEU A 84 24.93 -16.06 -9.65
C LEU A 84 26.19 -15.25 -9.96
N TRP A 85 26.28 -14.74 -11.18
CA TRP A 85 27.46 -13.95 -11.60
C TRP A 85 27.56 -12.62 -10.83
N VAL A 86 26.46 -11.87 -10.72
CA VAL A 86 26.41 -10.62 -9.94
C VAL A 86 26.64 -10.91 -8.45
N GLY A 87 25.98 -11.94 -7.91
CA GLY A 87 26.14 -12.35 -6.51
C GLY A 87 27.57 -12.71 -6.18
N SER A 88 28.26 -13.50 -7.01
CA SER A 88 29.65 -13.89 -6.78
C SER A 88 30.63 -12.70 -6.77
N ARG A 89 30.29 -11.61 -7.50
CA ARG A 89 31.13 -10.41 -7.55
C ARG A 89 30.88 -9.43 -6.40
N ILE A 90 29.62 -9.26 -6.01
CA ILE A 90 29.21 -8.18 -5.09
C ILE A 90 29.03 -8.69 -3.65
N TYR A 91 28.58 -9.95 -3.47
CA TYR A 91 28.18 -10.46 -2.16
C TYR A 91 29.34 -10.43 -1.13
N PHE A 92 30.49 -10.96 -1.49
CA PHE A 92 31.62 -11.04 -0.54
C PHE A 92 32.17 -9.66 -0.16
N GLN A 93 32.28 -8.76 -1.14
CA GLN A 93 32.73 -7.38 -0.88
C GLN A 93 31.74 -6.62 0.01
N GLY A 94 30.43 -6.76 -0.29
CA GLY A 94 29.37 -6.15 0.52
C GLY A 94 29.35 -6.69 1.95
N TRP A 95 29.53 -8.00 2.11
CA TRP A 95 29.57 -8.63 3.43
C TRP A 95 30.75 -8.19 4.26
N CYS A 96 31.95 -8.12 3.68
CA CYS A 96 33.16 -7.60 4.34
C CYS A 96 32.98 -6.15 4.79
N LEU A 97 32.43 -5.27 3.94
CA LEU A 97 32.17 -3.86 4.27
C LEU A 97 31.20 -3.72 5.46
N VAL A 98 30.17 -4.54 5.53
CA VAL A 98 29.20 -4.52 6.65
C VAL A 98 29.88 -4.96 7.97
N GLN A 99 30.79 -5.92 7.91
CA GLN A 99 31.54 -6.36 9.09
C GLN A 99 32.55 -5.31 9.57
N GLU A 100 33.26 -4.63 8.66
CA GLU A 100 34.23 -3.58 8.99
C GLU A 100 33.56 -2.35 9.62
N VAL A 101 32.36 -1.97 9.18
CA VAL A 101 31.60 -0.85 9.79
C VAL A 101 31.23 -1.13 11.24
N ARG A 102 31.10 -2.39 11.64
CA ARG A 102 30.87 -2.77 13.06
C ARG A 102 32.10 -2.57 13.95
N SER A 103 33.27 -2.59 13.39
CA SER A 103 34.55 -2.51 14.12
C SER A 103 35.19 -1.11 14.17
N THR A 104 34.67 -0.14 13.43
CA THR A 104 35.20 1.21 13.43
C THR A 104 34.79 1.94 14.72
N PRO A 105 35.72 2.33 15.62
CA PRO A 105 35.37 3.15 16.76
C PRO A 105 34.79 4.45 16.27
N LEU A 106 33.63 4.85 16.83
CA LEU A 106 33.02 6.16 16.58
C LEU A 106 34.10 7.23 16.84
N ALA A 107 34.68 7.76 15.79
CA ALA A 107 35.62 8.89 15.90
C ALA A 107 34.87 10.01 16.63
N ALA A 108 35.36 10.34 17.81
CA ALA A 108 34.85 11.39 18.71
C ALA A 108 35.12 12.80 18.15
N GLY A 109 34.86 13.00 16.87
CA GLY A 109 34.96 14.27 16.16
C GLY A 109 33.57 14.81 15.85
N GLY A 110 32.94 15.40 16.85
CA GLY A 110 31.62 16.02 16.73
C GLY A 110 31.60 17.27 15.86
N THR A 111 31.65 17.14 14.56
CA THR A 111 31.11 18.18 13.71
C THR A 111 29.58 18.20 13.98
N LYS A 112 29.08 19.31 14.49
CA LYS A 112 27.65 19.59 14.66
C LYS A 112 26.98 19.51 13.27
N ARG A 113 26.68 18.30 12.78
CA ARG A 113 25.91 18.10 11.57
C ARG A 113 24.54 18.69 11.82
N LYS A 114 24.22 19.77 11.09
CA LYS A 114 22.89 20.39 11.11
C LYS A 114 21.86 19.28 10.90
N THR A 115 21.04 19.04 11.91
CA THR A 115 20.01 18.01 11.89
C THR A 115 18.85 18.56 11.10
N PHE A 116 18.30 17.80 10.15
CA PHE A 116 17.20 18.21 9.27
C PHE A 116 15.97 18.72 10.06
N PHE A 117 15.78 18.18 11.28
CA PHE A 117 14.65 18.53 12.15
C PHE A 117 14.94 19.63 13.20
N GLN A 118 16.03 20.40 13.06
CA GLN A 118 16.37 21.45 14.05
C GLN A 118 15.31 22.54 14.17
N ASN A 119 14.62 22.86 13.08
CA ASN A 119 13.65 23.97 13.00
C ASN A 119 12.20 23.56 13.36
N LEU A 120 11.93 22.26 13.66
CA LEU A 120 10.59 21.87 14.10
C LEU A 120 10.31 22.39 15.53
N PRO A 121 9.06 22.81 15.84
CA PRO A 121 8.66 23.24 17.18
C PRO A 121 8.44 22.04 18.12
N LEU A 122 9.46 21.18 18.28
CA LEU A 122 9.43 19.99 19.13
C LEU A 122 10.41 20.13 20.29
N SER A 123 10.12 19.42 21.39
CA SER A 123 11.04 19.33 22.52
C SER A 123 12.37 18.68 22.12
N ALA A 124 13.47 19.01 22.80
CA ALA A 124 14.80 18.47 22.52
C ALA A 124 14.83 16.93 22.46
N PRO A 125 14.19 16.16 23.38
CA PRO A 125 14.13 14.71 23.30
C PRO A 125 13.29 14.22 22.10
N GLY A 126 12.23 14.92 21.71
CA GLY A 126 11.45 14.59 20.52
C GLY A 126 12.25 14.73 19.23
N LYS A 127 13.04 15.81 19.09
CA LYS A 127 13.95 16.00 17.96
C LYS A 127 15.00 14.91 17.87
N ALA A 128 15.55 14.49 19.01
CA ALA A 128 16.55 13.43 19.08
C ALA A 128 15.96 12.08 18.63
N LEU A 129 14.72 11.77 19.05
CA LEU A 129 14.01 10.56 18.67
C LEU A 129 13.73 10.52 17.17
N LEU A 130 13.14 11.59 16.62
CA LEU A 130 12.87 11.71 15.18
C LEU A 130 14.14 11.57 14.34
N ASN A 131 15.23 12.21 14.77
CA ASN A 131 16.51 12.11 14.04
C ASN A 131 17.11 10.71 14.10
N LYS A 132 16.94 10.01 15.23
CA LYS A 132 17.34 8.61 15.37
C LYS A 132 16.56 7.74 14.39
N ASP A 133 15.24 7.82 14.42
CA ASP A 133 14.34 7.01 13.60
C ASP A 133 14.54 7.26 12.10
N PHE A 134 14.69 8.54 11.71
CA PHE A 134 15.00 8.91 10.33
C PHE A 134 16.36 8.34 9.86
N LYS A 135 17.38 8.37 10.71
CA LYS A 135 18.68 7.78 10.38
C LYS A 135 18.62 6.25 10.25
N ILE A 136 17.84 5.59 11.09
CA ILE A 136 17.60 4.14 10.99
C ILE A 136 16.92 3.86 9.66
N PHE A 137 15.83 4.56 9.35
CA PHE A 137 15.09 4.41 8.11
C PHE A 137 15.96 4.56 6.85
N VAL A 138 16.78 5.62 6.78
CA VAL A 138 17.66 5.87 5.62
C VAL A 138 18.77 4.84 5.48
N ARG A 139 19.19 4.20 6.58
CA ARG A 139 20.29 3.22 6.58
C ARG A 139 19.86 1.78 6.46
N ASP A 140 18.58 1.53 6.50
CA ASP A 140 18.03 0.18 6.44
C ASP A 140 17.63 -0.17 4.99
N PRO A 141 18.42 -1.02 4.30
CA PRO A 141 18.13 -1.40 2.92
C PRO A 141 16.84 -2.24 2.78
N GLU A 142 16.40 -2.90 3.84
CA GLU A 142 15.15 -3.66 3.84
C GLU A 142 13.95 -2.73 3.71
N GLN A 143 13.95 -1.58 4.39
CA GLN A 143 12.90 -0.58 4.28
C GLN A 143 12.87 0.06 2.88
N TRP A 144 14.03 0.29 2.28
CA TRP A 144 14.11 0.81 0.91
C TRP A 144 13.55 -0.16 -0.12
N SER A 145 13.87 -1.46 -0.02
CA SER A 145 13.34 -2.47 -0.92
C SER A 145 11.81 -2.53 -0.89
N GLN A 146 11.21 -2.38 0.29
CA GLN A 146 9.77 -2.33 0.47
C GLN A 146 9.15 -1.08 -0.16
N LEU A 147 9.81 0.08 -0.06
CA LEU A 147 9.37 1.31 -0.74
C LEU A 147 9.41 1.17 -2.27
N PHE A 148 10.42 0.49 -2.83
CA PHE A 148 10.47 0.25 -4.28
C PHE A 148 9.32 -0.64 -4.76
N ILE A 149 8.99 -1.70 -4.03
CA ILE A 149 7.83 -2.57 -4.34
C ILE A 149 6.55 -1.74 -4.31
N LEU A 150 6.38 -0.90 -3.29
CA LEU A 150 5.23 -0.02 -3.19
C LEU A 150 5.17 0.98 -4.35
N PHE A 151 6.30 1.62 -4.67
CA PHE A 151 6.37 2.56 -5.79
C PHE A 151 5.97 1.88 -7.11
N ALA A 152 6.45 0.66 -7.34
CA ALA A 152 6.04 -0.13 -8.51
C ALA A 152 4.54 -0.41 -8.52
N LEU A 153 3.95 -0.75 -7.36
CA LEU A 153 2.50 -0.98 -7.22
C LEU A 153 1.71 0.31 -7.52
N VAL A 154 2.16 1.45 -7.02
CA VAL A 154 1.56 2.76 -7.31
C VAL A 154 1.63 3.09 -8.80
N CYS A 155 2.77 2.83 -9.46
CA CYS A 155 2.90 3.04 -10.90
C CYS A 155 1.92 2.17 -11.69
N VAL A 156 1.82 0.89 -11.34
CA VAL A 156 0.84 -0.04 -11.97
C VAL A 156 -0.59 0.43 -11.73
N TYR A 157 -0.89 0.89 -10.53
CA TYR A 157 -2.19 1.42 -10.18
C TYR A 157 -2.58 2.65 -11.03
N ILE A 158 -1.71 3.66 -11.13
CA ILE A 158 -1.94 4.85 -11.93
C ILE A 158 -2.09 4.48 -13.42
N PHE A 159 -1.22 3.58 -13.91
CA PHE A 159 -1.27 3.11 -15.29
C PHE A 159 -2.62 2.43 -15.60
N ASN A 160 -3.15 1.60 -14.69
CA ASN A 160 -4.46 0.99 -14.86
C ASN A 160 -5.58 2.02 -14.94
N ILE A 161 -5.57 3.05 -14.08
CA ILE A 161 -6.60 4.11 -14.10
C ILE A 161 -6.58 4.88 -15.42
N MET A 162 -5.39 5.19 -15.95
CA MET A 162 -5.25 5.93 -17.21
C MET A 162 -5.83 5.18 -18.42
N HIS A 163 -5.89 3.85 -18.35
CA HIS A 163 -6.37 3.00 -19.44
C HIS A 163 -7.78 2.47 -19.24
N LEU A 164 -8.49 2.92 -18.19
CA LEU A 164 -9.89 2.55 -18.00
C LEU A 164 -10.79 3.29 -19.01
N PRO A 165 -11.50 2.61 -19.91
CA PRO A 165 -12.41 3.23 -20.85
C PRO A 165 -13.74 3.57 -20.16
N LEU A 166 -13.75 4.68 -19.44
CA LEU A 166 -14.93 5.14 -18.70
C LEU A 166 -15.61 6.28 -19.50
N GLU A 167 -16.47 5.92 -20.44
CA GLU A 167 -17.26 6.88 -21.19
C GLU A 167 -18.43 7.44 -20.36
N ASN A 168 -18.93 6.66 -19.41
CA ASN A 168 -20.09 7.01 -18.61
C ASN A 168 -19.71 7.73 -17.31
N LYS A 169 -20.26 8.95 -17.09
CA LYS A 169 -19.96 9.78 -15.93
C LYS A 169 -20.30 9.09 -14.60
N VAL A 170 -21.42 8.38 -14.53
CA VAL A 170 -21.84 7.65 -13.32
C VAL A 170 -20.84 6.53 -12.98
N LEU A 171 -20.32 5.85 -14.01
CA LEU A 171 -19.34 4.79 -13.81
C LEU A 171 -18.01 5.36 -13.29
N ARG A 172 -17.57 6.52 -13.76
CA ARG A 172 -16.37 7.24 -13.24
C ARG A 172 -16.51 7.56 -11.77
N ASP A 173 -17.66 8.06 -11.36
CA ASP A 173 -17.93 8.44 -9.97
C ASP A 173 -17.97 7.20 -9.04
N VAL A 174 -18.57 6.10 -9.48
CA VAL A 174 -18.57 4.81 -8.75
C VAL A 174 -17.13 4.27 -8.62
N VAL A 175 -16.38 4.28 -9.72
CA VAL A 175 -14.97 3.84 -9.71
C VAL A 175 -14.14 4.72 -8.78
N SER A 176 -14.40 6.03 -8.70
CA SER A 176 -13.71 6.93 -7.77
C SER A 176 -13.94 6.55 -6.30
N VAL A 177 -15.16 6.14 -5.95
CA VAL A 177 -15.47 5.66 -4.57
C VAL A 177 -14.73 4.37 -4.26
N LEU A 178 -14.77 3.41 -5.18
CA LEU A 178 -14.03 2.15 -5.03
C LEU A 178 -12.52 2.40 -4.94
N ASN A 179 -12.04 3.40 -5.66
CA ASN A 179 -10.66 3.85 -5.64
C ASN A 179 -10.19 4.34 -4.26
N VAL A 180 -11.03 5.08 -3.52
CA VAL A 180 -10.74 5.45 -2.12
C VAL A 180 -10.52 4.19 -1.26
N GLY A 181 -11.30 3.14 -1.48
CA GLY A 181 -11.12 1.85 -0.80
C GLY A 181 -9.80 1.18 -1.16
N LEU A 182 -9.43 1.21 -2.44
CA LEU A 182 -8.17 0.64 -2.91
C LEU A 182 -6.95 1.40 -2.35
N VAL A 183 -7.01 2.74 -2.32
CA VAL A 183 -6.00 3.56 -1.64
C VAL A 183 -5.94 3.21 -0.15
N GLY A 184 -7.10 3.04 0.51
CA GLY A 184 -7.16 2.58 1.90
C GLY A 184 -6.45 1.23 2.11
N PHE A 185 -6.63 0.29 1.19
CA PHE A 185 -5.95 -1.01 1.22
C PHE A 185 -4.43 -0.87 1.07
N VAL A 186 -3.96 -0.05 0.13
CA VAL A 186 -2.53 0.26 -0.04
C VAL A 186 -1.97 0.90 1.24
N MET A 187 -2.72 1.84 1.84
CA MET A 187 -2.31 2.48 3.09
C MET A 187 -2.28 1.50 4.25
N ALA A 188 -3.22 0.55 4.35
CA ALA A 188 -3.19 -0.49 5.37
C ALA A 188 -1.93 -1.37 5.25
N ALA A 189 -1.54 -1.74 4.04
CA ALA A 189 -0.32 -2.50 3.78
C ALA A 189 0.95 -1.74 4.20
N LEU A 190 1.02 -0.42 3.88
CA LEU A 190 2.11 0.45 4.33
C LEU A 190 2.18 0.57 5.84
N ILE A 191 1.04 0.85 6.46
CA ILE A 191 0.94 1.06 7.90
C ILE A 191 1.29 -0.22 8.65
N SER A 192 0.90 -1.38 8.15
CA SER A 192 1.30 -2.67 8.71
C SER A 192 2.82 -2.83 8.77
N ARG A 193 3.52 -2.42 7.72
CA ARG A 193 4.97 -2.58 7.64
C ARG A 193 5.76 -1.53 8.41
N PHE A 194 5.36 -0.27 8.32
CA PHE A 194 6.15 0.84 8.87
C PHE A 194 5.65 1.30 10.24
N VAL A 195 4.35 1.44 10.43
CA VAL A 195 3.77 2.01 11.64
C VAL A 195 3.57 0.94 12.71
N PHE A 196 2.92 -0.18 12.35
CA PHE A 196 2.66 -1.29 13.26
C PHE A 196 3.97 -1.92 13.76
N SER A 197 4.98 -2.08 12.91
CA SER A 197 6.28 -2.63 13.29
C SER A 197 7.16 -1.66 14.10
N SER A 198 6.89 -0.35 14.00
CA SER A 198 7.75 0.70 14.55
C SER A 198 8.02 0.59 16.06
N PRO A 199 7.09 0.18 16.96
CA PRO A 199 7.40 -0.07 18.36
C PRO A 199 8.31 -1.28 18.56
N SER A 200 8.08 -2.35 17.81
CA SER A 200 8.85 -3.59 17.90
C SER A 200 10.29 -3.44 17.41
N VAL A 201 10.53 -2.57 16.43
CA VAL A 201 11.88 -2.26 15.90
C VAL A 201 12.81 -1.67 16.97
N GLU A 202 12.27 -1.04 18.02
CA GLU A 202 13.10 -0.62 19.17
C GLU A 202 13.76 -1.82 19.87
N GLY A 203 13.14 -3.00 19.75
CA GLY A 203 13.69 -4.29 20.16
C GLY A 203 14.20 -4.30 21.60
N LYS A 204 15.33 -4.97 21.79
CA LYS A 204 16.00 -5.09 23.12
C LYS A 204 16.44 -3.74 23.71
N SER A 205 16.48 -2.67 22.90
CA SER A 205 16.85 -1.32 23.37
C SER A 205 15.69 -0.52 23.97
N PHE A 206 14.45 -1.07 23.96
CA PHE A 206 13.27 -0.38 24.47
C PHE A 206 13.37 0.00 25.95
N TRP A 207 14.09 -0.79 26.76
CA TRP A 207 14.34 -0.47 28.16
C TRP A 207 15.04 0.89 28.36
N LEU A 208 15.91 1.29 27.41
CA LEU A 208 16.57 2.60 27.42
C LEU A 208 15.56 3.75 27.24
N ILE A 209 14.47 3.52 26.49
CA ILE A 209 13.40 4.51 26.29
C ILE A 209 12.53 4.57 27.56
N TYR A 210 12.26 3.41 28.16
CA TYR A 210 11.46 3.31 29.37
C TYR A 210 12.12 3.95 30.60
N THR A 211 13.44 3.89 30.71
CA THR A 211 14.20 4.52 31.80
C THR A 211 14.45 6.01 31.64
N ARG A 212 14.14 6.60 30.48
CA ARG A 212 14.28 8.05 30.25
C ARG A 212 13.08 8.84 30.80
N PRO A 213 13.25 10.15 31.11
CA PRO A 213 12.17 10.99 31.58
C PRO A 213 11.20 11.42 30.43
N VAL A 214 10.81 10.44 29.58
CA VAL A 214 9.86 10.62 28.48
C VAL A 214 8.65 9.75 28.76
N THR A 215 7.48 10.35 28.87
CA THR A 215 6.23 9.60 29.06
C THR A 215 5.90 8.79 27.82
N MET A 216 5.33 7.60 27.98
CA MET A 216 4.93 6.72 26.87
C MET A 216 3.99 7.43 25.86
N GLN A 217 3.12 8.30 26.35
CA GLN A 217 2.26 9.11 25.50
C GLN A 217 3.04 10.05 24.57
N LYS A 218 4.09 10.71 25.06
CA LYS A 218 4.96 11.56 24.23
C LYS A 218 5.77 10.76 23.22
N PHE A 219 6.18 9.55 23.58
CA PHE A 219 6.86 8.64 22.67
C PHE A 219 5.92 8.23 21.52
N LEU A 220 4.70 7.78 21.83
CA LEU A 220 3.71 7.37 20.84
C LEU A 220 3.26 8.56 19.96
N ALA A 221 3.01 9.71 20.56
CA ALA A 221 2.71 10.94 19.80
C ALA A 221 3.84 11.32 18.84
N GLY A 222 5.10 11.16 19.27
CA GLY A 222 6.26 11.38 18.41
C GLY A 222 6.28 10.43 17.21
N LYS A 223 6.05 9.12 17.44
CA LYS A 223 5.93 8.12 16.37
C LYS A 223 4.77 8.42 15.43
N PHE A 224 3.59 8.78 15.97
CA PHE A 224 2.43 9.15 15.18
C PHE A 224 2.74 10.33 14.25
N TRP A 225 3.26 11.44 14.79
CA TRP A 225 3.59 12.63 14.01
C TRP A 225 4.78 12.44 13.06
N MET A 226 5.57 11.41 13.25
CA MET A 226 6.62 11.04 12.30
C MET A 226 6.04 10.35 11.04
N PHE A 227 5.10 9.42 11.24
CA PHE A 227 4.57 8.61 10.14
C PHE A 227 3.34 9.22 9.47
N PHE A 228 2.47 9.89 10.21
CA PHE A 228 1.20 10.39 9.69
C PHE A 228 1.34 11.39 8.52
N PRO A 229 2.19 12.44 8.59
CA PRO A 229 2.30 13.40 7.49
C PRO A 229 2.78 12.79 6.17
N PRO A 230 3.85 11.99 6.10
CA PRO A 230 4.28 11.38 4.85
C PRO A 230 3.26 10.37 4.30
N LEU A 231 2.60 9.60 5.17
CA LEU A 231 1.55 8.67 4.76
C LEU A 231 0.32 9.41 4.23
N LEU A 232 -0.09 10.49 4.90
CA LEU A 232 -1.17 11.35 4.43
C LEU A 232 -0.84 11.96 3.07
N PHE A 233 0.38 12.46 2.88
CA PHE A 233 0.81 13.04 1.60
C PHE A 233 0.71 12.01 0.47
N ILE A 234 1.18 10.77 0.69
CA ILE A 234 1.09 9.70 -0.31
C ILE A 234 -0.37 9.35 -0.60
N ALA A 235 -1.20 9.20 0.42
CA ALA A 235 -2.60 8.84 0.28
C ALA A 235 -3.40 9.91 -0.48
N GLU A 236 -3.23 11.18 -0.12
CA GLU A 236 -3.87 12.31 -0.79
C GLU A 236 -3.39 12.47 -2.24
N LEU A 237 -2.09 12.33 -2.47
CA LEU A 237 -1.53 12.38 -3.81
C LEU A 237 -2.14 11.30 -4.71
N LEU A 238 -2.28 10.06 -4.21
CA LEU A 238 -2.89 8.97 -4.95
C LEU A 238 -4.35 9.27 -5.33
N VAL A 239 -5.15 9.74 -4.36
CA VAL A 239 -6.56 10.05 -4.60
C VAL A 239 -6.73 11.25 -5.52
N VAL A 240 -5.97 12.31 -5.32
CA VAL A 240 -6.07 13.52 -6.15
C VAL A 240 -5.68 13.22 -7.59
N VAL A 241 -4.54 12.54 -7.82
CA VAL A 241 -4.09 12.17 -9.17
C VAL A 241 -5.11 11.24 -9.83
N SER A 242 -5.59 10.23 -9.13
CA SER A 242 -6.58 9.28 -9.63
C SER A 242 -7.90 9.96 -10.00
N ASN A 243 -8.43 10.81 -9.13
CA ASN A 243 -9.68 11.52 -9.36
C ASN A 243 -9.55 12.58 -10.48
N GLN A 244 -8.37 13.18 -10.66
CA GLN A 244 -8.11 14.06 -11.80
C GLN A 244 -8.10 13.27 -13.13
N LEU A 245 -7.47 12.10 -13.15
CA LEU A 245 -7.46 11.23 -14.34
C LEU A 245 -8.86 10.71 -14.70
N LEU A 246 -9.72 10.48 -13.69
CA LEU A 246 -11.10 10.05 -13.87
C LEU A 246 -12.04 11.21 -14.22
N GLU A 247 -11.59 12.47 -14.18
CA GLU A 247 -12.39 13.68 -14.43
C GLU A 247 -13.69 13.71 -13.58
N VAL A 248 -13.58 13.33 -12.30
CA VAL A 248 -14.74 13.27 -11.39
C VAL A 248 -15.24 14.66 -11.00
N ASP A 249 -16.50 14.71 -10.56
CA ASP A 249 -17.14 15.93 -10.10
C ASP A 249 -16.41 16.55 -8.88
N ALA A 250 -16.40 17.89 -8.77
CA ALA A 250 -15.75 18.60 -7.67
C ALA A 250 -16.31 18.21 -6.29
N TYR A 251 -17.54 17.75 -6.20
CA TYR A 251 -18.15 17.23 -4.98
C TYR A 251 -17.51 15.90 -4.57
N VAL A 252 -17.44 14.95 -5.54
CA VAL A 252 -16.81 13.62 -5.34
C VAL A 252 -15.35 13.78 -4.94
N MET A 253 -14.62 14.71 -5.59
CA MET A 253 -13.23 15.02 -5.23
C MET A 253 -13.09 15.42 -3.75
N ARG A 254 -13.93 16.35 -3.28
CA ARG A 254 -13.90 16.82 -1.87
C ARG A 254 -14.23 15.70 -0.88
N VAL A 255 -15.25 14.89 -1.17
CA VAL A 255 -15.63 13.76 -0.33
C VAL A 255 -14.51 12.72 -0.26
N SER A 256 -13.85 12.45 -1.39
CA SER A 256 -12.72 11.52 -1.46
C SER A 256 -11.51 12.00 -0.64
N ILE A 257 -11.15 13.27 -0.73
CA ILE A 257 -10.07 13.88 0.07
C ILE A 257 -10.37 13.74 1.57
N ILE A 258 -11.56 14.13 2.01
CA ILE A 258 -11.95 13.99 3.42
C ILE A 258 -11.96 12.52 3.85
N GLY A 259 -12.47 11.64 2.99
CA GLY A 259 -12.50 10.19 3.26
C GLY A 259 -11.10 9.61 3.45
N VAL A 260 -10.16 9.96 2.58
CA VAL A 260 -8.76 9.48 2.66
C VAL A 260 -8.02 10.08 3.86
N PHE A 261 -8.28 11.34 4.19
CA PHE A 261 -7.76 11.93 5.42
C PHE A 261 -8.19 11.14 6.66
N LEU A 262 -9.50 10.84 6.78
CA LEU A 262 -10.04 10.06 7.89
C LEU A 262 -9.49 8.62 7.88
N LEU A 263 -9.40 7.99 6.69
CA LEU A 263 -8.79 6.67 6.54
C LEU A 263 -7.37 6.64 7.06
N THR A 264 -6.53 7.55 6.60
CA THR A 264 -5.12 7.60 6.98
C THR A 264 -4.95 7.88 8.48
N LEU A 265 -5.75 8.79 9.04
CA LEU A 265 -5.75 9.12 10.47
C LEU A 265 -6.09 7.89 11.32
N GLY A 266 -7.19 7.21 10.99
CA GLY A 266 -7.65 6.05 11.74
C GLY A 266 -6.72 4.84 11.59
N LEU A 267 -6.30 4.52 10.37
CA LEU A 267 -5.39 3.41 10.11
C LEU A 267 -4.03 3.62 10.81
N THR A 268 -3.47 4.84 10.77
CA THR A 268 -2.20 5.14 11.45
C THR A 268 -2.33 5.01 12.97
N SER A 269 -3.43 5.51 13.54
CA SER A 269 -3.71 5.39 14.98
C SER A 269 -3.90 3.93 15.39
N LEU A 270 -4.64 3.16 14.59
CA LEU A 270 -4.90 1.74 14.80
C LEU A 270 -3.62 0.91 14.69
N GLY A 271 -2.80 1.18 13.66
CA GLY A 271 -1.52 0.49 13.46
C GLY A 271 -0.55 0.73 14.61
N LEU A 272 -0.39 1.99 15.04
CA LEU A 272 0.48 2.32 16.16
C LEU A 272 -0.05 1.75 17.48
N GLY A 273 -1.37 1.84 17.72
CA GLY A 273 -2.01 1.29 18.91
C GLY A 273 -1.83 -0.21 19.03
N LEU A 274 -2.15 -0.97 17.99
CA LEU A 274 -1.97 -2.43 17.98
C LEU A 274 -0.50 -2.84 18.01
N GLY A 275 0.38 -2.11 17.34
CA GLY A 275 1.82 -2.36 17.38
C GLY A 275 2.41 -2.24 18.78
N THR A 276 1.82 -1.36 19.62
CA THR A 276 2.22 -1.23 21.04
C THR A 276 1.57 -2.23 21.95
N LEU A 277 0.37 -2.75 21.62
CA LEU A 277 -0.31 -3.78 22.38
C LEU A 277 0.26 -5.17 22.13
N TYR A 278 0.74 -5.44 20.93
CA TYR A 278 1.33 -6.71 20.51
C TYR A 278 2.78 -6.57 20.05
N PRO A 279 3.69 -6.06 20.90
CA PRO A 279 5.08 -5.87 20.50
C PRO A 279 5.80 -7.22 20.38
N LYS A 280 6.58 -7.41 19.33
CA LYS A 280 7.47 -8.56 19.14
C LYS A 280 8.91 -8.10 19.30
N TRP A 281 9.48 -8.27 20.49
CA TRP A 281 10.82 -7.77 20.84
C TRP A 281 11.96 -8.64 20.30
N ASP A 282 11.67 -9.93 20.08
CA ASP A 282 12.63 -10.90 19.58
C ASP A 282 12.27 -11.25 18.14
N HIS A 283 12.80 -10.48 17.21
CA HIS A 283 12.61 -10.64 15.77
C HIS A 283 13.95 -10.53 15.05
N GLU A 284 14.14 -11.34 14.03
CA GLU A 284 15.28 -11.29 13.13
C GLU A 284 15.02 -10.36 11.93
N ASN A 285 13.74 -10.24 11.54
CA ASN A 285 13.31 -9.50 10.35
C ASN A 285 12.04 -8.70 10.64
N ILE A 286 11.95 -7.47 10.10
CA ILE A 286 10.77 -6.59 10.22
C ILE A 286 9.53 -7.23 9.60
N ALA A 287 9.67 -7.99 8.51
CA ALA A 287 8.55 -8.68 7.86
C ALA A 287 7.87 -9.71 8.78
N GLU A 288 8.61 -10.30 9.72
CA GLU A 288 8.07 -11.23 10.71
C GLU A 288 7.13 -10.56 11.71
N ILE A 289 7.38 -9.28 12.01
CA ILE A 289 6.52 -8.49 12.91
C ILE A 289 5.14 -8.30 12.28
N SER A 290 5.09 -7.89 11.01
CA SER A 290 3.83 -7.63 10.31
C SER A 290 3.01 -8.90 10.04
N SER A 291 3.65 -10.07 9.98
CA SER A 291 2.99 -11.38 9.85
C SER A 291 2.62 -12.05 11.17
N SER A 292 2.92 -11.42 12.31
CA SER A 292 2.55 -11.90 13.64
C SER A 292 1.02 -11.88 13.87
N ALA A 293 0.54 -12.55 14.93
CA ALA A 293 -0.87 -12.53 15.30
C ALA A 293 -1.43 -11.11 15.46
N GLY A 294 -0.64 -10.18 16.05
CA GLY A 294 -1.00 -8.76 16.13
C GLY A 294 -1.11 -8.08 14.76
N GLY A 295 -0.23 -8.42 13.83
CA GLY A 295 -0.27 -7.92 12.45
C GLY A 295 -1.49 -8.41 11.68
N VAL A 296 -1.85 -9.70 11.83
CA VAL A 296 -3.09 -10.25 11.25
C VAL A 296 -4.33 -9.57 11.84
N LEU A 297 -4.37 -9.37 13.17
CA LEU A 297 -5.46 -8.64 13.83
C LEU A 297 -5.56 -7.20 13.29
N PHE A 298 -4.42 -6.52 13.12
CA PHE A 298 -4.40 -5.20 12.50
C PHE A 298 -5.02 -5.22 11.10
N MET A 299 -4.65 -6.18 10.24
CA MET A 299 -5.19 -6.26 8.87
C MET A 299 -6.70 -6.47 8.85
N ILE A 300 -7.23 -7.33 9.72
CA ILE A 300 -8.68 -7.57 9.84
C ILE A 300 -9.40 -6.28 10.26
N LEU A 301 -8.91 -5.61 11.29
CA LEU A 301 -9.50 -4.36 11.77
C LEU A 301 -9.35 -3.22 10.78
N ALA A 302 -8.22 -3.16 10.06
CA ALA A 302 -7.99 -2.17 9.01
C ALA A 302 -8.99 -2.34 7.85
N LEU A 303 -9.21 -3.58 7.38
CA LEU A 303 -10.21 -3.86 6.34
C LEU A 303 -11.63 -3.51 6.81
N SER A 304 -11.98 -3.83 8.04
CA SER A 304 -13.27 -3.47 8.64
C SER A 304 -13.45 -1.95 8.72
N TYR A 305 -12.40 -1.23 9.10
CA TYR A 305 -12.42 0.23 9.17
C TYR A 305 -12.53 0.88 7.78
N ILE A 306 -11.80 0.36 6.77
CA ILE A 306 -11.91 0.82 5.38
C ILE A 306 -13.35 0.63 4.89
N GLY A 307 -13.94 -0.55 5.11
CA GLY A 307 -15.33 -0.83 4.75
C GLY A 307 -16.33 0.13 5.41
N LEU A 308 -16.12 0.45 6.70
CA LEU A 308 -16.95 1.39 7.43
C LEU A 308 -16.85 2.81 6.85
N VAL A 309 -15.65 3.29 6.54
CA VAL A 309 -15.44 4.63 5.96
C VAL A 309 -16.06 4.71 4.56
N LEU A 310 -15.94 3.64 3.75
CA LEU A 310 -16.59 3.58 2.43
C LEU A 310 -18.11 3.60 2.55
N MET A 311 -18.69 2.86 3.48
CA MET A 311 -20.15 2.88 3.73
C MET A 311 -20.64 4.27 4.15
N LEU A 312 -19.89 4.95 5.02
CA LEU A 312 -20.23 6.31 5.44
C LEU A 312 -20.08 7.31 4.30
N GLY A 313 -19.04 7.18 3.47
CA GLY A 313 -18.78 8.02 2.31
C GLY A 313 -19.76 7.78 1.15
N ALA A 314 -20.32 6.58 1.02
CA ALA A 314 -21.29 6.26 -0.01
C ALA A 314 -22.64 7.01 0.17
N ARG A 315 -23.04 7.29 1.42
CA ARG A 315 -24.30 8.00 1.70
C ARG A 315 -24.38 9.41 1.09
N PRO A 316 -23.44 10.33 1.35
CA PRO A 316 -23.51 11.68 0.76
C PRO A 316 -23.39 11.65 -0.77
N LEU A 317 -22.68 10.69 -1.32
CA LEU A 317 -22.57 10.51 -2.76
C LEU A 317 -23.89 10.04 -3.37
N TYR A 318 -24.55 9.06 -2.73
CA TYR A 318 -25.86 8.59 -3.16
C TYR A 318 -26.91 9.72 -3.18
N VAL A 319 -26.97 10.56 -2.15
CA VAL A 319 -27.88 11.71 -2.09
C VAL A 319 -27.58 12.70 -3.21
N HIS A 320 -26.31 13.02 -3.44
CA HIS A 320 -25.88 13.94 -4.49
C HIS A 320 -26.25 13.43 -5.90
N PHE A 321 -26.11 12.12 -6.15
CA PHE A 321 -26.50 11.54 -7.43
C PHE A 321 -28.02 11.53 -7.60
N ASN A 322 -28.77 11.19 -6.55
CA ASN A 322 -30.23 11.14 -6.64
C ASN A 322 -30.85 12.54 -6.89
N GLU A 323 -30.26 13.61 -6.32
CA GLU A 323 -30.68 14.99 -6.60
C GLU A 323 -30.38 15.41 -8.05
N LYS A 324 -29.26 14.97 -8.64
CA LYS A 324 -28.93 15.26 -10.05
C LYS A 324 -29.79 14.51 -11.06
N PHE A 325 -30.43 13.40 -10.68
CA PHE A 325 -31.33 12.66 -11.54
C PHE A 325 -32.78 13.17 -11.46
N LEU A 326 -33.12 14.03 -10.49
CA LEU A 326 -34.45 14.61 -10.32
C LEU A 326 -34.62 15.97 -11.01
N PHE A 327 -33.55 16.54 -11.56
CA PHE A 327 -33.53 17.76 -12.37
C PHE A 327 -32.93 17.50 -13.75
#